data_493da566245cd6033ad1857e844c7252
#
_entry.id   493da566245cd6033ad1857e844c7252
#
_cell.length_a   1.000
_cell.length_b   1.000
_cell.length_c   1.000
_cell.angle_alpha   90.00
_cell.angle_beta   90.00
_cell.angle_gamma   90.00
#
_symmetry.space_group_name_H-M   'P 1'
#
loop_
_entity.id
_entity.type
_entity.pdbx_description
1 polymer ?
#
loop_
_entity_poly.entity_id
_entity_poly.type
_entity_poly.pdbx_seq_one_letter_code
_entity_poly.pdbx_strand_id
1 'polypeptide(L)'
;MYGKNKFQNFHPLTMRGEKWTLSDPFIFKETIYSESGQLVLKQGSLTAANIILGEKSELMFASDYELNGKFTHQGKFTFAHHEPTPVFKNVTINEDYQGHNGTLHLSADFNGTTNPTDTLFIRGNATGKTRVAIHHIGADAENAVNGVKIIETNTSTDNAFVIDNYLSKGAFVYHLEKRHETNQDNWYLTSYIGGTPSYRAEMASYANNLYAAHQLFQLRLEDRLSRHHFLNQSADKTFWIRAVEGTNHNRMRDNQNTTKAQRYVTQLGKTVINQAHYHAGVMFGYAKQSSKTRSSRVGTSRGKVQGYALGVYGTWYQNPNDDTGLYIDSWLQYQWFKNQVINPASSNDNYRTQGLSTSLELGYHLPLVQYTVADLKHSFNIQPQAQFIWQKLNSKQHRDPQQTLIHYIGQQNTQTRLGVRFSLDSHFLNTQWNLKPYFEVNWLHHAKDYGITINDVVNHIEGAKQLFEYKAGIASQFGRHLRFWLDTTHQRGKQQFKDNQLNVGFNILF
;
A
#
# COMPACT_ATOMS: atom_id res chain seq x y z
N MET A 1 7.68 43.22 28.17
CA MET A 1 7.14 44.47 28.73
C MET A 1 6.75 44.23 30.17
N TYR A 2 7.25 45.04 31.09
CA TYR A 2 6.95 44.94 32.51
C TYR A 2 6.21 46.20 32.96
N GLY A 3 5.08 46.06 33.64
CA GLY A 3 4.39 47.12 34.38
C GLY A 3 3.00 47.45 33.89
N LYS A 4 2.04 47.54 34.83
CA LYS A 4 0.70 48.07 34.65
C LYS A 4 0.81 49.53 34.15
N ASN A 5 0.03 49.92 33.13
CA ASN A 5 -0.16 51.30 32.61
C ASN A 5 0.98 51.90 31.75
N LYS A 6 1.84 51.13 31.12
CA LYS A 6 2.87 51.72 30.22
C LYS A 6 2.37 52.13 28.84
N PHE A 7 1.14 51.75 28.44
CA PHE A 7 0.60 52.05 27.11
C PHE A 7 -0.82 52.62 27.27
N GLN A 8 -0.90 53.95 27.37
CA GLN A 8 -2.16 54.67 27.37
C GLN A 8 -2.26 55.51 26.08
N ASN A 9 -3.48 55.65 25.54
CA ASN A 9 -3.81 56.46 24.35
C ASN A 9 -3.30 55.98 23.00
N PHE A 10 -3.11 54.70 22.78
CA PHE A 10 -2.90 54.11 21.46
C PHE A 10 -4.24 53.64 20.87
N HIS A 11 -4.50 53.93 19.57
CA HIS A 11 -5.69 53.54 18.85
C HIS A 11 -5.38 53.18 17.38
N PRO A 12 -5.37 51.93 16.95
CA PRO A 12 -5.20 50.66 17.67
C PRO A 12 -3.77 50.44 18.13
N LEU A 13 -3.53 49.49 19.03
CA LEU A 13 -2.17 49.00 19.32
C LEU A 13 -1.74 48.00 18.26
N THR A 14 -0.84 48.42 17.37
CA THR A 14 -0.30 47.56 16.34
C THR A 14 1.08 47.03 16.76
N MET A 15 1.24 45.69 16.78
CA MET A 15 2.49 45.01 17.07
C MET A 15 3.13 44.57 15.77
N ARG A 16 4.35 45.03 15.52
CA ARG A 16 5.18 44.64 14.36
C ARG A 16 6.59 44.30 14.84
N GLY A 17 7.32 43.48 14.06
CA GLY A 17 8.71 43.15 14.31
C GLY A 17 8.91 41.66 14.58
N GLU A 18 10.13 41.26 14.95
CA GLU A 18 10.52 39.86 15.00
C GLU A 18 9.83 39.12 16.18
N LYS A 19 9.88 39.71 17.38
CA LYS A 19 9.35 39.02 18.56
C LYS A 19 8.93 40.01 19.67
N TRP A 20 7.72 39.80 20.15
CA TRP A 20 7.18 40.42 21.36
C TRP A 20 6.90 39.36 22.42
N THR A 21 7.13 39.68 23.68
CA THR A 21 6.85 38.76 24.79
C THR A 21 6.04 39.51 25.85
N LEU A 22 4.87 38.95 26.20
CA LEU A 22 4.05 39.41 27.34
C LEU A 22 4.19 38.36 28.46
N SER A 23 4.76 38.79 29.59
CA SER A 23 5.00 37.91 30.74
C SER A 23 4.01 38.09 31.87
N ASP A 24 3.18 39.13 31.80
CA ASP A 24 2.16 39.51 32.79
C ASP A 24 0.82 39.76 32.10
N PRO A 25 -0.28 39.77 32.82
CA PRO A 25 -1.59 40.18 32.28
C PRO A 25 -1.50 41.54 31.62
N PHE A 26 -2.05 41.65 30.40
CA PHE A 26 -2.03 42.87 29.60
C PHE A 26 -3.44 43.31 29.26
N ILE A 27 -3.80 44.55 29.61
CA ILE A 27 -5.13 45.13 29.38
C ILE A 27 -4.99 46.33 28.45
N PHE A 28 -5.78 46.32 27.39
CA PHE A 28 -5.92 47.40 26.43
C PHE A 28 -7.41 47.60 26.10
N LYS A 29 -7.87 48.81 26.01
CA LYS A 29 -9.33 49.05 25.89
C LYS A 29 -9.89 48.83 24.48
N GLU A 30 -9.04 49.06 23.47
CA GLU A 30 -9.45 49.07 22.07
C GLU A 30 -8.99 47.82 21.34
N THR A 31 -8.53 47.95 20.12
CA THR A 31 -8.07 46.85 19.27
C THR A 31 -6.56 46.61 19.40
N ILE A 32 -6.17 45.39 19.65
CA ILE A 32 -4.80 44.91 19.52
C ILE A 32 -4.67 44.20 18.16
N TYR A 33 -3.74 44.65 17.35
CA TYR A 33 -3.42 44.05 16.05
C TYR A 33 -2.00 43.53 16.03
N SER A 34 -1.82 42.19 16.07
CA SER A 34 -0.54 41.54 15.81
C SER A 34 -0.38 41.41 14.30
N GLU A 35 0.32 42.35 13.66
CA GLU A 35 0.42 42.45 12.20
C GLU A 35 1.46 41.53 11.61
N SER A 36 2.63 41.43 12.26
CA SER A 36 3.73 40.58 11.79
C SER A 36 4.67 40.17 12.92
N GLY A 37 5.43 39.08 12.69
CA GLY A 37 6.36 38.51 13.65
C GLY A 37 5.69 37.60 14.69
N GLN A 38 6.34 37.38 15.81
CA GLN A 38 5.89 36.46 16.84
C GLN A 38 5.47 37.19 18.12
N LEU A 39 4.26 36.97 18.58
CA LEU A 39 3.78 37.40 19.89
C LEU A 39 3.72 36.19 20.85
N VAL A 40 4.61 36.19 21.84
CA VAL A 40 4.68 35.12 22.84
C VAL A 40 3.96 35.53 24.12
N LEU A 41 2.97 34.76 24.51
CA LEU A 41 2.18 34.91 25.74
C LEU A 41 2.65 33.88 26.77
N LYS A 42 3.30 34.38 27.85
CA LYS A 42 3.94 33.47 28.83
C LYS A 42 2.97 33.01 29.93
N GLN A 43 2.25 33.95 30.54
CA GLN A 43 1.27 33.64 31.59
C GLN A 43 0.27 34.79 31.75
N GLY A 44 -0.94 34.47 32.21
CA GLY A 44 -1.98 35.46 32.54
C GLY A 44 -3.05 35.59 31.49
N SER A 45 -3.38 36.83 31.13
CA SER A 45 -4.46 37.13 30.19
C SER A 45 -4.14 38.33 29.32
N LEU A 46 -4.76 38.37 28.13
CA LEU A 46 -4.76 39.51 27.22
C LEU A 46 -6.19 40.01 27.08
N THR A 47 -6.46 41.25 27.48
CA THR A 47 -7.78 41.86 27.44
C THR A 47 -7.79 43.03 26.44
N ALA A 48 -8.70 42.97 25.46
CA ALA A 48 -8.94 44.04 24.49
C ALA A 48 -10.37 43.93 23.94
N ALA A 49 -10.94 45.02 23.38
CA ALA A 49 -12.21 44.90 22.69
C ALA A 49 -12.15 43.97 21.48
N ASN A 50 -11.08 44.06 20.70
CA ASN A 50 -10.77 43.14 19.58
C ASN A 50 -9.30 42.72 19.63
N ILE A 51 -9.04 41.46 19.35
CA ILE A 51 -7.71 40.89 19.22
C ILE A 51 -7.60 40.32 17.81
N ILE A 52 -6.74 40.89 16.99
CA ILE A 52 -6.56 40.47 15.58
C ILE A 52 -5.18 39.88 15.40
N LEU A 53 -5.14 38.60 14.99
CA LEU A 53 -3.93 37.90 14.58
C LEU A 53 -3.83 37.99 13.07
N GLY A 54 -2.95 38.85 12.56
CA GLY A 54 -2.75 39.09 11.14
C GLY A 54 -2.03 37.92 10.43
N GLU A 55 -2.19 37.84 9.13
CA GLU A 55 -1.70 36.73 8.29
C GLU A 55 -0.20 36.44 8.44
N LYS A 56 0.62 37.48 8.64
CA LYS A 56 2.09 37.36 8.78
C LYS A 56 2.55 37.24 10.24
N SER A 57 1.64 37.03 11.15
CA SER A 57 1.90 36.96 12.59
C SER A 57 1.71 35.58 13.16
N GLU A 58 2.50 35.21 14.15
CA GLU A 58 2.37 34.02 14.97
C GLU A 58 2.06 34.41 16.42
N LEU A 59 0.99 33.85 16.97
CA LEU A 59 0.64 33.94 18.38
C LEU A 59 1.01 32.63 19.07
N MET A 60 1.92 32.68 20.04
CA MET A 60 2.45 31.51 20.73
C MET A 60 2.14 31.53 22.22
N PHE A 61 1.55 30.45 22.74
CA PHE A 61 1.21 30.26 24.15
C PHE A 61 2.24 29.38 24.85
N ALA A 62 2.88 29.90 25.88
CA ALA A 62 3.86 29.17 26.67
C ALA A 62 3.24 28.49 27.90
N SER A 63 2.03 28.84 28.30
CA SER A 63 1.23 28.24 29.36
C SER A 63 -0.26 28.32 29.05
N ASP A 64 -1.11 27.85 29.95
CA ASP A 64 -2.55 28.15 29.93
C ASP A 64 -2.76 29.66 29.90
N TYR A 65 -3.74 30.14 29.08
CA TYR A 65 -3.89 31.55 28.83
C TYR A 65 -5.36 31.95 28.52
N GLU A 66 -5.73 33.17 28.86
CA GLU A 66 -7.05 33.73 28.56
C GLU A 66 -6.95 34.94 27.61
N LEU A 67 -7.81 34.96 26.58
CA LEU A 67 -8.03 36.06 25.68
C LEU A 67 -9.42 36.62 25.92
N ASN A 68 -9.47 37.85 26.44
CA ASN A 68 -10.71 38.55 26.76
C ASN A 68 -11.00 39.60 25.67
N GLY A 69 -11.83 39.26 24.68
CA GLY A 69 -12.18 40.06 23.54
C GLY A 69 -12.50 39.23 22.30
N LYS A 70 -13.14 39.88 21.32
CA LYS A 70 -13.43 39.23 20.04
C LYS A 70 -12.12 38.89 19.32
N PHE A 71 -11.96 37.63 18.90
CA PHE A 71 -10.73 37.16 18.30
C PHE A 71 -10.88 36.92 16.80
N THR A 72 -10.06 37.59 16.00
CA THR A 72 -9.95 37.37 14.55
C THR A 72 -8.65 36.65 14.20
N HIS A 73 -8.76 35.50 13.55
CA HIS A 73 -7.63 34.58 13.27
C HIS A 73 -7.30 34.51 11.78
N GLN A 74 -6.20 35.14 11.37
CA GLN A 74 -5.69 35.07 10.00
C GLN A 74 -4.30 34.42 9.94
N GLY A 75 -3.50 34.53 11.00
CA GLY A 75 -2.11 34.07 11.08
C GLY A 75 -1.95 32.66 11.66
N LYS A 76 -0.87 32.46 12.40
CA LYS A 76 -0.52 31.19 13.01
C LYS A 76 -0.75 31.26 14.54
N PHE A 77 -1.55 30.35 15.06
CA PHE A 77 -1.83 30.19 16.48
C PHE A 77 -1.16 28.91 16.96
N THR A 78 -0.27 28.97 17.96
CA THR A 78 0.61 27.86 18.32
C THR A 78 0.73 27.69 19.81
N PHE A 79 0.75 26.43 20.28
CA PHE A 79 1.09 26.06 21.65
C PHE A 79 2.58 25.67 21.70
N ALA A 80 3.33 26.28 22.63
CA ALA A 80 4.75 26.01 22.79
C ALA A 80 4.96 24.74 23.64
N HIS A 81 5.77 23.82 23.16
CA HIS A 81 6.16 22.62 23.88
C HIS A 81 7.68 22.55 24.06
N HIS A 82 8.14 21.98 25.17
CA HIS A 82 9.53 21.74 25.46
C HIS A 82 9.76 20.22 25.53
N GLU A 83 10.62 19.69 24.71
CA GLU A 83 11.09 18.33 24.80
C GLU A 83 12.03 18.13 26.01
N PRO A 84 12.10 16.95 26.66
CA PRO A 84 11.40 15.70 26.31
C PRO A 84 10.04 15.50 27.00
N THR A 85 9.59 16.42 27.86
CA THR A 85 8.33 16.30 28.62
C THR A 85 7.33 17.36 28.20
N PRO A 86 6.49 17.07 27.19
CA PRO A 86 5.48 18.02 26.73
C PRO A 86 4.41 18.25 27.81
N VAL A 87 4.09 19.51 28.07
CA VAL A 87 2.97 19.91 28.90
C VAL A 87 1.89 20.46 27.97
N PHE A 88 0.75 19.78 27.91
CA PHE A 88 -0.39 20.22 27.13
C PHE A 88 -1.09 21.40 27.80
N LYS A 89 -1.65 22.32 27.01
CA LYS A 89 -2.13 23.62 27.48
C LYS A 89 -3.55 23.89 27.04
N ASN A 90 -4.22 24.73 27.82
CA ASN A 90 -5.56 25.21 27.56
C ASN A 90 -5.53 26.70 27.27
N VAL A 91 -6.12 27.11 26.15
CA VAL A 91 -6.35 28.53 25.85
C VAL A 91 -7.81 28.79 25.77
N THR A 92 -8.29 29.83 26.50
CA THR A 92 -9.69 30.25 26.51
C THR A 92 -9.83 31.59 25.80
N ILE A 93 -10.75 31.65 24.82
CA ILE A 93 -11.23 32.89 24.20
C ILE A 93 -12.62 33.16 24.79
N ASN A 94 -12.77 34.24 25.58
CA ASN A 94 -13.99 34.51 26.32
C ASN A 94 -15.14 35.15 25.50
N GLU A 95 -14.85 35.54 24.25
CA GLU A 95 -15.78 36.16 23.31
C GLU A 95 -15.88 35.39 22.01
N ASP A 96 -16.50 36.00 20.97
CA ASP A 96 -16.62 35.39 19.64
C ASP A 96 -15.27 35.20 18.94
N TYR A 97 -15.21 34.14 18.15
CA TYR A 97 -14.07 33.77 17.32
C TYR A 97 -14.43 33.82 15.85
N GLN A 98 -13.58 34.47 15.03
CA GLN A 98 -13.73 34.52 13.59
C GLN A 98 -12.48 34.03 12.87
N GLY A 99 -12.56 32.86 12.21
CA GLY A 99 -11.51 32.31 11.40
C GLY A 99 -11.47 32.93 9.99
N HIS A 100 -10.32 33.39 9.55
CA HIS A 100 -10.07 33.89 8.20
C HIS A 100 -8.92 33.10 7.54
N ASN A 101 -9.05 31.76 7.45
CA ASN A 101 -8.04 30.83 6.93
C ASN A 101 -6.72 30.80 7.71
N GLY A 102 -6.66 31.28 8.93
CA GLY A 102 -5.54 31.10 9.84
C GLY A 102 -5.29 29.64 10.16
N THR A 103 -4.13 29.32 10.71
CA THR A 103 -3.76 27.95 11.07
C THR A 103 -3.60 27.81 12.58
N LEU A 104 -4.38 26.91 13.17
CA LEU A 104 -4.31 26.51 14.58
C LEU A 104 -3.45 25.28 14.70
N HIS A 105 -2.30 25.38 15.37
CA HIS A 105 -1.37 24.28 15.64
C HIS A 105 -1.62 23.76 17.06
N LEU A 106 -2.10 22.53 17.17
CA LEU A 106 -2.32 21.81 18.41
C LEU A 106 -1.40 20.60 18.49
N SER A 107 -1.00 20.22 19.69
CA SER A 107 -0.27 18.97 19.91
C SER A 107 -1.17 17.97 20.63
N ALA A 108 -1.01 16.70 20.33
CA ALA A 108 -1.74 15.59 20.95
C ALA A 108 -0.87 14.36 21.09
N ASP A 109 -1.05 13.64 22.20
CA ASP A 109 -0.47 12.30 22.40
C ASP A 109 -1.58 11.25 22.22
N PHE A 110 -1.40 10.39 21.23
CA PHE A 110 -2.37 9.33 20.90
C PHE A 110 -1.99 8.02 21.60
N ASN A 111 -1.73 8.04 22.91
CA ASN A 111 -1.32 6.85 23.66
C ASN A 111 -2.45 5.82 23.87
N GLY A 112 -3.65 6.13 23.43
CA GLY A 112 -4.81 5.23 23.45
C GLY A 112 -5.53 5.15 24.81
N THR A 113 -4.97 5.71 25.87
CA THR A 113 -5.55 5.65 27.23
C THR A 113 -6.14 7.00 27.66
N THR A 114 -5.31 8.02 27.78
CA THR A 114 -5.75 9.37 28.22
C THR A 114 -5.80 10.36 27.08
N ASN A 115 -4.99 10.13 26.02
CA ASN A 115 -4.89 10.97 24.83
C ASN A 115 -4.81 12.48 25.14
N PRO A 116 -3.85 12.93 25.96
CA PRO A 116 -3.75 14.32 26.34
C PRO A 116 -3.47 15.22 25.13
N THR A 117 -4.06 16.42 25.12
CA THR A 117 -3.98 17.35 23.98
C THR A 117 -4.03 18.78 24.44
N ASP A 118 -3.44 19.67 23.64
CA ASP A 118 -3.77 21.09 23.72
C ASP A 118 -5.24 21.30 23.40
N THR A 119 -5.90 22.22 24.11
CA THR A 119 -7.33 22.46 23.94
C THR A 119 -7.62 23.95 23.81
N LEU A 120 -8.43 24.29 22.80
CA LEU A 120 -8.95 25.64 22.60
C LEU A 120 -10.39 25.71 23.08
N PHE A 121 -10.66 26.59 24.05
CA PHE A 121 -12.01 26.90 24.53
C PHE A 121 -12.46 28.24 23.96
N ILE A 122 -13.63 28.29 23.33
CA ILE A 122 -14.27 29.51 22.81
C ILE A 122 -15.64 29.64 23.48
N ARG A 123 -15.76 30.60 24.39
CA ARG A 123 -17.00 30.81 25.16
C ARG A 123 -18.06 31.48 24.32
N GLY A 124 -17.68 32.16 23.25
CA GLY A 124 -18.58 32.75 22.24
C GLY A 124 -18.85 31.81 21.07
N ASN A 125 -19.26 32.41 19.95
CA ASN A 125 -19.56 31.70 18.71
C ASN A 125 -18.32 31.62 17.82
N ALA A 126 -18.06 30.46 17.20
CA ALA A 126 -16.99 30.29 16.25
C ALA A 126 -17.52 30.29 14.80
N THR A 127 -17.03 31.23 14.00
CA THR A 127 -17.46 31.43 12.61
C THR A 127 -16.27 31.47 11.66
N GLY A 128 -16.55 31.47 10.36
CA GLY A 128 -15.53 31.53 9.33
C GLY A 128 -14.83 30.16 9.11
N LYS A 129 -13.52 30.18 8.82
CA LYS A 129 -12.75 28.97 8.55
C LYS A 129 -11.36 29.05 9.14
N THR A 130 -10.97 28.03 9.92
CA THR A 130 -9.62 27.85 10.47
C THR A 130 -9.09 26.48 10.08
N ARG A 131 -7.86 26.45 9.61
CA ARG A 131 -7.13 25.20 9.35
C ARG A 131 -6.52 24.69 10.64
N VAL A 132 -6.73 23.42 10.98
CA VAL A 132 -6.19 22.79 12.18
C VAL A 132 -5.07 21.84 11.78
N ALA A 133 -3.87 22.10 12.27
CA ALA A 133 -2.71 21.26 12.12
C ALA A 133 -2.41 20.58 13.45
N ILE A 134 -2.36 19.24 13.46
CA ILE A 134 -2.10 18.46 14.66
C ILE A 134 -0.67 17.91 14.59
N HIS A 135 0.09 18.15 15.66
CA HIS A 135 1.41 17.59 15.88
C HIS A 135 1.31 16.47 16.91
N HIS A 136 1.67 15.27 16.49
CA HIS A 136 1.77 14.17 17.42
C HIS A 136 3.04 14.30 18.29
N ILE A 137 2.85 14.20 19.59
CA ILE A 137 3.91 14.16 20.61
C ILE A 137 3.69 12.89 21.43
N GLY A 138 4.74 12.11 21.68
CA GLY A 138 4.65 10.88 22.48
C GLY A 138 4.80 9.59 21.67
N ALA A 139 4.36 8.47 22.25
CA ALA A 139 4.48 7.13 21.68
C ALA A 139 3.55 6.93 20.45
N ASP A 140 3.83 5.89 19.67
CA ASP A 140 2.96 5.50 18.53
C ASP A 140 1.57 5.08 19.02
N ALA A 141 0.52 5.53 18.33
CA ALA A 141 -0.85 5.14 18.61
C ALA A 141 -1.05 3.63 18.41
N GLU A 142 -1.38 2.91 19.46
CA GLU A 142 -1.65 1.47 19.40
C GLU A 142 -3.09 1.16 19.01
N ASN A 143 -4.02 2.04 19.36
CA ASN A 143 -5.46 1.83 19.18
C ASN A 143 -6.12 2.97 18.41
N ALA A 144 -7.27 2.67 17.83
CA ALA A 144 -8.15 3.67 17.24
C ALA A 144 -8.74 4.57 18.34
N VAL A 145 -8.77 5.88 18.09
CA VAL A 145 -9.26 6.88 19.03
C VAL A 145 -10.68 7.32 18.64
N ASN A 146 -11.64 7.10 19.52
CA ASN A 146 -13.05 7.48 19.30
C ASN A 146 -13.37 8.89 19.83
N GLY A 147 -12.50 9.83 19.56
CA GLY A 147 -12.74 11.24 19.85
C GLY A 147 -11.98 11.78 21.06
N VAL A 148 -11.01 12.62 20.77
CA VAL A 148 -10.33 13.49 21.74
C VAL A 148 -10.85 14.90 21.48
N LYS A 149 -11.47 15.53 22.49
CA LYS A 149 -11.95 16.90 22.38
C LYS A 149 -10.76 17.86 22.33
N ILE A 150 -10.62 18.60 21.22
CA ILE A 150 -9.55 19.55 21.00
C ILE A 150 -10.01 21.00 20.90
N ILE A 151 -11.28 21.21 20.57
CA ILE A 151 -11.89 22.55 20.56
C ILE A 151 -13.30 22.46 21.15
N GLU A 152 -13.61 23.37 22.07
CA GLU A 152 -14.94 23.55 22.65
C GLU A 152 -15.47 24.92 22.28
N THR A 153 -16.72 25.00 21.81
CA THR A 153 -17.36 26.29 21.46
C THR A 153 -18.76 26.36 22.00
N ASN A 154 -19.27 27.57 22.24
CA ASN A 154 -20.70 27.72 22.52
C ASN A 154 -21.52 27.25 21.29
N THR A 155 -21.31 27.88 20.14
CA THR A 155 -21.82 27.40 18.85
C THR A 155 -20.73 27.53 17.77
N SER A 156 -20.82 26.75 16.70
CA SER A 156 -19.92 26.91 15.58
C SER A 156 -20.58 26.59 14.24
N THR A 157 -20.11 27.22 13.17
CA THR A 157 -20.50 26.82 11.82
C THR A 157 -19.84 25.48 11.46
N ASP A 158 -20.46 24.71 10.57
CA ASP A 158 -19.97 23.33 10.23
C ASP A 158 -18.57 23.29 9.61
N ASN A 159 -18.09 24.40 9.07
CA ASN A 159 -16.77 24.51 8.47
C ASN A 159 -15.83 25.42 9.26
N ALA A 160 -16.15 25.74 10.53
CA ALA A 160 -15.33 26.64 11.34
C ALA A 160 -13.91 26.09 11.53
N PHE A 161 -13.76 24.77 11.63
CA PHE A 161 -12.48 24.10 11.77
C PHE A 161 -12.36 22.97 10.78
N VAL A 162 -11.24 22.91 10.06
CA VAL A 162 -10.94 21.87 9.08
C VAL A 162 -9.51 21.39 9.28
N ILE A 163 -9.26 20.07 9.13
CA ILE A 163 -7.90 19.55 9.22
C ILE A 163 -7.08 20.02 8.02
N ASP A 164 -5.88 20.54 8.28
CA ASP A 164 -5.03 21.13 7.23
C ASP A 164 -4.22 20.11 6.46
N ASN A 165 -3.91 18.97 7.09
CA ASN A 165 -3.03 17.94 6.54
C ASN A 165 -3.62 16.54 6.70
N TYR A 166 -3.08 15.60 5.92
CA TYR A 166 -3.35 14.18 6.12
C TYR A 166 -2.69 13.72 7.42
N LEU A 167 -3.50 13.49 8.43
CA LEU A 167 -3.03 13.00 9.72
C LEU A 167 -3.24 11.50 9.81
N SER A 168 -2.15 10.75 9.84
CA SER A 168 -2.19 9.32 10.10
C SER A 168 -1.17 8.94 11.18
N LYS A 169 -1.56 8.01 12.04
CA LYS A 169 -0.68 7.47 13.09
C LYS A 169 -1.01 5.99 13.30
N GLY A 170 0.02 5.18 13.44
CA GLY A 170 -0.18 3.73 13.46
C GLY A 170 -0.93 3.25 12.21
N ALA A 171 -1.95 2.43 12.40
CA ALA A 171 -2.80 1.90 11.33
C ALA A 171 -3.93 2.85 10.87
N PHE A 172 -4.11 4.00 11.54
CA PHE A 172 -5.33 4.81 11.44
C PHE A 172 -5.11 6.17 10.79
N VAL A 173 -6.19 6.72 10.23
CA VAL A 173 -6.29 8.09 9.75
C VAL A 173 -7.23 8.86 10.65
N TYR A 174 -6.83 10.08 11.02
CA TYR A 174 -7.58 10.95 11.90
C TYR A 174 -8.24 12.09 11.13
N HIS A 175 -9.39 12.52 11.60
CA HIS A 175 -10.16 13.65 11.06
C HIS A 175 -10.86 14.40 12.19
N LEU A 176 -11.34 15.60 11.90
CA LEU A 176 -12.15 16.39 12.82
C LEU A 176 -13.62 16.02 12.65
N GLU A 177 -14.29 15.82 13.78
CA GLU A 177 -15.72 15.59 13.86
C GLU A 177 -16.35 16.62 14.80
N LYS A 178 -17.33 17.35 14.31
CA LYS A 178 -18.15 18.24 15.13
C LYS A 178 -19.24 17.41 15.80
N ARG A 179 -19.38 17.55 17.15
CA ARG A 179 -20.47 16.95 17.93
C ARG A 179 -21.21 18.02 18.68
N HIS A 180 -22.54 18.00 18.59
CA HIS A 180 -23.41 18.88 19.36
C HIS A 180 -23.73 18.21 20.70
N GLU A 181 -23.32 18.81 21.82
CA GLU A 181 -23.46 18.25 23.18
C GLU A 181 -24.00 19.33 24.12
N THR A 182 -25.13 19.08 24.73
CA THR A 182 -25.73 19.96 25.81
C THR A 182 -25.60 21.46 25.54
N ASN A 183 -26.09 21.92 24.38
CA ASN A 183 -26.03 23.30 23.90
C ASN A 183 -24.63 23.85 23.54
N GLN A 184 -23.67 22.98 23.29
CA GLN A 184 -22.35 23.35 22.84
C GLN A 184 -21.96 22.57 21.58
N ASP A 185 -21.13 23.18 20.72
CA ASP A 185 -20.52 22.51 19.57
C ASP A 185 -19.07 22.18 19.90
N ASN A 186 -18.78 20.89 20.07
CA ASN A 186 -17.46 20.42 20.40
C ASN A 186 -16.79 19.75 19.17
N TRP A 187 -15.50 19.97 18.99
CA TRP A 187 -14.73 19.41 17.91
C TRP A 187 -13.74 18.34 18.42
N TYR A 188 -13.90 17.16 17.88
CA TYR A 188 -13.15 15.98 18.28
C TYR A 188 -12.20 15.53 17.19
N LEU A 189 -10.98 15.20 17.57
CA LEU A 189 -10.10 14.43 16.75
C LEU A 189 -10.42 12.95 16.92
N THR A 190 -10.80 12.28 15.82
CA THR A 190 -11.21 10.89 15.86
C THR A 190 -10.65 10.11 14.67
N SER A 191 -10.37 8.80 14.87
CA SER A 191 -10.07 7.86 13.78
C SER A 191 -11.30 7.02 13.37
N TYR A 192 -12.49 7.34 13.86
CA TYR A 192 -13.73 6.63 13.54
C TYR A 192 -14.59 7.42 12.57
N ILE A 193 -15.10 6.75 11.53
CA ILE A 193 -16.15 7.27 10.64
C ILE A 193 -17.33 6.30 10.69
N GLY A 194 -18.53 6.79 11.07
CA GLY A 194 -19.73 5.96 11.18
C GLY A 194 -19.54 4.75 12.11
N GLY A 195 -18.90 4.95 13.26
CA GLY A 195 -18.73 3.93 14.30
C GLY A 195 -17.66 2.87 14.02
N THR A 196 -16.88 2.97 12.95
CA THR A 196 -15.80 2.04 12.64
C THR A 196 -14.47 2.75 12.40
N PRO A 197 -13.32 2.16 12.81
CA PRO A 197 -12.01 2.74 12.58
C PRO A 197 -11.71 2.99 11.09
N SER A 198 -11.02 4.06 10.78
CA SER A 198 -10.60 4.45 9.43
C SER A 198 -9.15 4.04 9.20
N TYR A 199 -8.95 2.98 8.41
CA TYR A 199 -7.64 2.42 8.16
C TYR A 199 -6.93 3.11 7.00
N ARG A 200 -5.62 3.29 7.14
CA ARG A 200 -4.74 3.87 6.11
C ARG A 200 -4.77 3.05 4.82
N ALA A 201 -4.90 3.72 3.69
CA ALA A 201 -4.85 3.07 2.38
C ALA A 201 -3.46 2.46 2.06
N GLU A 202 -2.39 2.99 2.66
CA GLU A 202 -1.02 2.51 2.51
C GLU A 202 -0.85 1.07 2.99
N MET A 203 -1.63 0.63 4.01
CA MET A 203 -1.61 -0.76 4.47
C MET A 203 -1.83 -1.75 3.33
N ALA A 204 -2.81 -1.47 2.47
CA ALA A 204 -3.07 -2.30 1.31
C ALA A 204 -1.94 -2.22 0.26
N SER A 205 -1.32 -1.05 0.07
CA SER A 205 -0.20 -0.91 -0.86
C SER A 205 1.02 -1.71 -0.43
N TYR A 206 1.36 -1.73 0.86
CA TYR A 206 2.43 -2.58 1.41
C TYR A 206 2.13 -4.07 1.22
N ALA A 207 0.91 -4.52 1.58
CA ALA A 207 0.49 -5.91 1.41
C ALA A 207 0.52 -6.35 -0.05
N ASN A 208 0.04 -5.49 -0.97
CA ASN A 208 0.04 -5.76 -2.41
C ASN A 208 1.45 -5.78 -3.02
N ASN A 209 2.37 -4.96 -2.53
CA ASN A 209 3.77 -5.01 -2.96
C ASN A 209 4.43 -6.34 -2.56
N LEU A 210 4.16 -6.85 -1.35
CA LEU A 210 4.65 -8.16 -0.92
C LEU A 210 4.03 -9.29 -1.75
N TYR A 211 2.71 -9.27 -1.94
CA TYR A 211 2.01 -10.23 -2.80
C TYR A 211 2.58 -10.24 -4.21
N ALA A 212 2.80 -9.06 -4.81
CA ALA A 212 3.40 -8.94 -6.13
C ALA A 212 4.80 -9.58 -6.19
N ALA A 213 5.67 -9.31 -5.22
CA ALA A 213 7.00 -9.91 -5.19
C ALA A 213 6.95 -11.45 -5.23
N HIS A 214 5.96 -12.06 -4.57
CA HIS A 214 5.76 -13.51 -4.57
C HIS A 214 5.20 -14.05 -5.90
N GLN A 215 4.48 -13.25 -6.70
CA GLN A 215 3.82 -13.72 -7.92
C GLN A 215 4.64 -13.48 -9.20
N LEU A 216 5.47 -12.42 -9.23
CA LEU A 216 6.04 -11.90 -10.47
C LEU A 216 6.92 -12.89 -11.23
N PHE A 217 7.70 -13.75 -10.54
CA PHE A 217 8.66 -14.65 -11.19
C PHE A 217 8.32 -16.14 -11.07
N GLN A 218 7.08 -16.47 -10.74
CA GLN A 218 6.64 -17.87 -10.72
C GLN A 218 6.60 -18.46 -12.12
N LEU A 219 6.98 -19.72 -12.22
CA LEU A 219 7.09 -20.48 -13.47
C LEU A 219 6.57 -21.89 -13.29
N ARG A 220 5.99 -22.44 -14.35
CA ARG A 220 5.70 -23.85 -14.55
C ARG A 220 6.60 -24.39 -15.63
N LEU A 221 6.69 -25.71 -15.75
CA LEU A 221 7.44 -26.34 -16.84
C LEU A 221 6.98 -25.81 -18.21
N GLU A 222 5.69 -25.78 -18.46
CA GLU A 222 5.08 -25.39 -19.73
C GLU A 222 5.24 -23.87 -20.06
N ASP A 223 5.57 -23.05 -19.08
CA ASP A 223 5.88 -21.63 -19.30
C ASP A 223 7.30 -21.39 -19.87
N ARG A 224 8.11 -22.43 -20.01
CA ARG A 224 9.50 -22.40 -20.53
C ARG A 224 9.72 -23.30 -21.71
N LEU A 225 9.13 -24.47 -21.68
CA LEU A 225 9.39 -25.54 -22.62
C LEU A 225 8.06 -26.16 -23.06
N SER A 226 7.65 -25.88 -24.27
CA SER A 226 6.67 -26.71 -24.93
C SER A 226 7.40 -27.94 -25.48
N ARG A 227 7.31 -29.07 -24.80
CA ARG A 227 7.92 -30.31 -25.25
C ARG A 227 7.11 -30.88 -26.41
N HIS A 228 7.79 -31.32 -27.48
CA HIS A 228 7.20 -32.02 -28.61
C HIS A 228 8.13 -33.09 -29.21
N HIS A 229 7.53 -34.07 -29.84
CA HIS A 229 8.07 -35.30 -30.42
C HIS A 229 9.28 -35.21 -31.33
N PHE A 230 9.88 -34.06 -31.55
CA PHE A 230 11.00 -33.89 -32.49
C PHE A 230 12.38 -34.03 -31.83
N LEU A 231 12.46 -34.66 -30.66
CA LEU A 231 13.69 -34.76 -29.87
C LEU A 231 14.64 -35.87 -30.34
N ASN A 232 14.56 -36.30 -31.57
CA ASN A 232 15.53 -37.26 -32.10
C ASN A 232 16.93 -36.68 -32.37
N GLN A 233 17.26 -35.50 -31.83
CA GLN A 233 18.58 -34.90 -31.96
C GLN A 233 19.07 -34.40 -30.61
N SER A 234 20.08 -35.09 -30.11
CA SER A 234 20.71 -34.98 -28.78
C SER A 234 21.59 -33.75 -28.55
N ALA A 235 21.47 -32.68 -29.30
CA ALA A 235 22.43 -31.57 -29.24
C ALA A 235 21.85 -30.14 -29.21
N ASP A 236 20.56 -29.96 -29.37
CA ASP A 236 20.03 -28.62 -29.57
C ASP A 236 19.96 -27.83 -28.27
N LYS A 237 20.71 -26.74 -28.20
CA LYS A 237 20.61 -25.73 -27.13
C LYS A 237 19.37 -24.93 -27.36
N THR A 238 18.64 -24.67 -26.30
CA THR A 238 17.35 -23.98 -26.37
C THR A 238 17.46 -22.63 -25.68
N PHE A 239 17.02 -21.59 -26.35
CA PHE A 239 16.77 -20.28 -25.74
C PHE A 239 15.28 -20.03 -25.69
N TRP A 240 14.76 -19.59 -24.58
CA TRP A 240 13.37 -19.23 -24.41
C TRP A 240 13.20 -17.82 -23.84
N ILE A 241 12.13 -17.18 -24.23
CA ILE A 241 11.69 -15.90 -23.70
C ILE A 241 10.18 -15.93 -23.53
N ARG A 242 9.70 -15.35 -22.43
CA ARG A 242 8.28 -15.10 -22.23
C ARG A 242 8.01 -13.68 -21.77
N ALA A 243 6.82 -13.16 -22.09
CA ALA A 243 6.28 -11.92 -21.60
C ALA A 243 4.89 -12.16 -21.02
N VAL A 244 4.62 -11.56 -19.86
CA VAL A 244 3.33 -11.66 -19.17
C VAL A 244 2.81 -10.26 -18.90
N GLU A 245 1.57 -10.00 -19.29
CA GLU A 245 0.79 -8.88 -18.79
C GLU A 245 -0.29 -9.41 -17.85
N GLY A 246 -0.47 -8.77 -16.71
CA GLY A 246 -1.46 -9.22 -15.73
C GLY A 246 -2.14 -8.09 -14.99
N THR A 247 -3.36 -8.36 -14.54
CA THR A 247 -4.15 -7.47 -13.71
C THR A 247 -4.64 -8.20 -12.47
N ASN A 248 -4.61 -7.51 -11.33
CA ASN A 248 -5.12 -8.04 -10.07
C ASN A 248 -6.14 -7.07 -9.48
N HIS A 249 -7.17 -7.61 -8.86
CA HIS A 249 -8.17 -6.88 -8.09
C HIS A 249 -8.42 -7.61 -6.79
N ASN A 250 -8.26 -6.90 -5.67
CA ASN A 250 -8.44 -7.48 -4.34
C ASN A 250 -8.94 -6.43 -3.35
N ARG A 251 -9.38 -6.95 -2.18
CA ARG A 251 -9.83 -6.17 -1.03
C ARG A 251 -9.06 -6.62 0.21
N MET A 252 -8.83 -5.68 1.11
CA MET A 252 -8.27 -5.97 2.42
C MET A 252 -9.36 -6.44 3.41
N ARG A 253 -8.95 -7.14 4.46
CA ARG A 253 -9.82 -7.61 5.54
C ARG A 253 -10.62 -6.50 6.22
N ASP A 254 -10.09 -5.27 6.23
CA ASP A 254 -10.78 -4.09 6.77
C ASP A 254 -12.06 -3.72 6.01
N ASN A 255 -12.34 -4.34 4.87
CA ASN A 255 -13.43 -4.02 3.94
C ASN A 255 -13.48 -2.57 3.44
N GLN A 256 -12.48 -1.75 3.74
CA GLN A 256 -12.39 -0.35 3.34
C GLN A 256 -11.48 -0.15 2.15
N ASN A 257 -10.38 -0.90 2.11
CA ASN A 257 -9.30 -0.73 1.15
C ASN A 257 -9.42 -1.74 0.00
N THR A 258 -9.63 -1.23 -1.22
CA THR A 258 -9.69 -2.02 -2.46
C THR A 258 -8.55 -1.64 -3.38
N THR A 259 -7.84 -2.63 -3.91
CA THR A 259 -6.67 -2.42 -4.78
C THR A 259 -6.91 -2.97 -6.18
N LYS A 260 -6.48 -2.21 -7.19
CA LYS A 260 -6.30 -2.65 -8.57
C LYS A 260 -4.84 -2.54 -8.93
N ALA A 261 -4.27 -3.59 -9.51
CA ALA A 261 -2.87 -3.65 -9.92
C ALA A 261 -2.73 -4.11 -11.37
N GLN A 262 -1.65 -3.65 -12.01
CA GLN A 262 -1.23 -4.07 -13.35
C GLN A 262 0.25 -4.41 -13.30
N ARG A 263 0.63 -5.54 -13.91
CA ARG A 263 2.00 -6.02 -13.93
C ARG A 263 2.46 -6.41 -15.32
N TYR A 264 3.76 -6.30 -15.52
CA TYR A 264 4.48 -6.74 -16.70
C TYR A 264 5.70 -7.54 -16.26
N VAL A 265 5.88 -8.71 -16.86
CA VAL A 265 7.00 -9.60 -16.55
C VAL A 265 7.65 -10.01 -17.86
N THR A 266 8.97 -10.01 -17.91
CA THR A 266 9.76 -10.62 -18.98
C THR A 266 10.73 -11.57 -18.34
N GLN A 267 10.75 -12.82 -18.79
CA GLN A 267 11.71 -13.83 -18.37
C GLN A 267 12.32 -14.49 -19.60
N LEU A 268 13.59 -14.82 -19.48
CA LEU A 268 14.35 -15.50 -20.52
C LEU A 268 15.27 -16.54 -19.89
N GLY A 269 15.62 -17.53 -20.63
CA GLY A 269 16.58 -18.53 -20.18
C GLY A 269 17.18 -19.33 -21.33
N LYS A 270 18.24 -20.02 -20.98
CA LYS A 270 18.99 -20.87 -21.89
C LYS A 270 19.21 -22.22 -21.27
N THR A 271 18.91 -23.29 -22.02
CA THR A 271 19.28 -24.65 -21.66
C THR A 271 20.77 -24.81 -21.88
N VAL A 272 21.49 -25.26 -20.86
CA VAL A 272 22.95 -25.50 -20.87
C VAL A 272 23.24 -26.97 -20.99
N ILE A 273 22.47 -27.81 -20.29
CA ILE A 273 22.54 -29.26 -20.32
C ILE A 273 21.30 -29.76 -21.03
N ASN A 274 21.48 -30.49 -22.12
CA ASN A 274 20.39 -31.10 -22.87
C ASN A 274 20.77 -32.55 -23.16
N GLN A 275 20.27 -33.46 -22.34
CA GLN A 275 20.47 -34.93 -22.47
C GLN A 275 19.10 -35.60 -22.59
N ALA A 276 19.07 -36.85 -23.01
CA ALA A 276 17.83 -37.57 -23.28
C ALA A 276 16.77 -37.43 -22.15
N HIS A 277 17.17 -37.65 -20.91
CA HIS A 277 16.28 -37.58 -19.75
C HIS A 277 16.36 -36.25 -18.98
N TYR A 278 17.39 -35.44 -19.16
CA TYR A 278 17.69 -34.30 -18.29
C TYR A 278 17.88 -33.02 -19.10
N HIS A 279 17.21 -31.98 -18.70
CA HIS A 279 17.39 -30.63 -19.23
C HIS A 279 17.68 -29.70 -18.07
N ALA A 280 18.74 -28.93 -18.14
CA ALA A 280 19.02 -27.92 -17.12
C ALA A 280 19.51 -26.63 -17.77
N GLY A 281 19.24 -25.53 -17.13
CA GLY A 281 19.58 -24.22 -17.68
C GLY A 281 19.58 -23.10 -16.64
N VAL A 282 19.88 -21.92 -17.16
CA VAL A 282 19.91 -20.67 -16.41
C VAL A 282 18.79 -19.78 -16.89
N MET A 283 18.30 -18.93 -16.01
CA MET A 283 17.21 -17.99 -16.34
C MET A 283 17.39 -16.65 -15.65
N PHE A 284 16.86 -15.63 -16.28
CA PHE A 284 16.80 -14.26 -15.80
C PHE A 284 15.40 -13.70 -15.96
N GLY A 285 15.00 -12.82 -15.05
CA GLY A 285 13.71 -12.14 -15.09
C GLY A 285 13.79 -10.67 -14.74
N TYR A 286 12.93 -9.90 -15.39
CA TYR A 286 12.64 -8.51 -15.05
C TYR A 286 11.12 -8.34 -14.94
N ALA A 287 10.68 -7.62 -13.90
CA ALA A 287 9.25 -7.37 -13.70
C ALA A 287 8.98 -6.03 -13.07
N LYS A 288 7.81 -5.49 -13.37
CA LYS A 288 7.25 -4.30 -12.70
C LYS A 288 5.76 -4.49 -12.44
N GLN A 289 5.30 -3.95 -11.31
CA GLN A 289 3.89 -3.82 -10.99
C GLN A 289 3.59 -2.43 -10.47
N SER A 290 2.45 -1.89 -10.85
CA SER A 290 1.86 -0.69 -10.27
C SER A 290 0.48 -1.02 -9.73
N SER A 291 0.17 -0.52 -8.53
CA SER A 291 -1.14 -0.71 -7.90
C SER A 291 -1.72 0.62 -7.44
N LYS A 292 -3.05 0.70 -7.44
CA LYS A 292 -3.80 1.82 -6.88
C LYS A 292 -4.81 1.27 -5.89
N THR A 293 -4.66 1.69 -4.64
CA THR A 293 -5.62 1.44 -3.56
C THR A 293 -6.55 2.63 -3.40
N ARG A 294 -7.82 2.36 -3.22
CA ARG A 294 -8.84 3.33 -2.81
C ARG A 294 -9.46 2.86 -1.51
N SER A 295 -9.45 3.74 -0.52
CA SER A 295 -10.25 3.56 0.68
C SER A 295 -11.67 4.06 0.41
N SER A 296 -12.66 3.37 0.95
CA SER A 296 -14.05 3.85 0.96
C SER A 296 -14.28 5.00 1.95
N ARG A 297 -13.29 5.28 2.81
CA ARG A 297 -13.37 6.27 3.89
C ARG A 297 -12.34 7.39 3.77
N VAL A 298 -11.10 7.03 3.51
CA VAL A 298 -9.97 7.97 3.64
C VAL A 298 -8.96 7.81 2.50
N GLY A 299 -8.97 8.70 1.55
CA GLY A 299 -7.92 8.87 0.56
C GLY A 299 -7.58 7.67 -0.34
N THR A 300 -6.41 7.74 -0.92
CA THR A 300 -5.86 6.74 -1.85
C THR A 300 -4.38 6.53 -1.61
N SER A 301 -3.87 5.34 -1.94
CA SER A 301 -2.44 5.06 -1.98
C SER A 301 -2.06 4.34 -3.27
N ARG A 302 -0.78 4.36 -3.64
CA ARG A 302 -0.23 3.63 -4.77
C ARG A 302 0.96 2.81 -4.34
N GLY A 303 1.02 1.55 -4.81
CA GLY A 303 2.18 0.70 -4.67
C GLY A 303 2.92 0.58 -6.00
N LYS A 304 4.25 0.48 -5.95
CA LYS A 304 5.08 0.14 -7.10
C LYS A 304 6.10 -0.89 -6.68
N VAL A 305 6.29 -1.89 -7.53
CA VAL A 305 7.30 -2.95 -7.39
C VAL A 305 8.05 -3.05 -8.69
N GLN A 306 9.37 -3.06 -8.62
CA GLN A 306 10.25 -3.32 -9.76
C GLN A 306 11.33 -4.28 -9.30
N GLY A 307 11.55 -5.37 -10.04
CA GLY A 307 12.48 -6.39 -9.60
C GLY A 307 13.13 -7.18 -10.71
N TYR A 308 14.13 -7.93 -10.28
CA TYR A 308 14.91 -8.86 -11.09
C TYR A 308 14.95 -10.22 -10.41
N ALA A 309 15.14 -11.25 -11.20
CA ALA A 309 15.40 -12.60 -10.74
C ALA A 309 16.54 -13.22 -11.53
N LEU A 310 17.38 -13.99 -10.85
CA LEU A 310 18.38 -14.86 -11.46
C LEU A 310 18.20 -16.27 -10.90
N GLY A 311 18.22 -17.27 -11.75
CA GLY A 311 17.96 -18.62 -11.32
C GLY A 311 18.49 -19.70 -12.24
N VAL A 312 18.31 -20.92 -11.75
CA VAL A 312 18.60 -22.16 -12.47
C VAL A 312 17.35 -23.02 -12.49
N TYR A 313 17.26 -23.89 -13.48
CA TYR A 313 16.18 -24.88 -13.57
C TYR A 313 16.70 -26.21 -14.05
N GLY A 314 15.97 -27.27 -13.72
CA GLY A 314 16.24 -28.62 -14.19
C GLY A 314 14.96 -29.43 -14.33
N THR A 315 14.87 -30.21 -15.38
CA THR A 315 13.74 -31.09 -15.68
C THR A 315 14.22 -32.48 -15.99
N TRP A 316 13.57 -33.48 -15.42
CA TRP A 316 13.76 -34.87 -15.73
C TRP A 316 12.50 -35.46 -16.36
N TYR A 317 12.67 -36.33 -17.36
CA TYR A 317 11.60 -37.03 -18.04
C TYR A 317 11.80 -38.53 -18.00
N GLN A 318 10.73 -39.27 -17.72
CA GLN A 318 10.74 -40.74 -17.73
C GLN A 318 11.02 -41.30 -19.13
N ASN A 319 10.32 -40.79 -20.13
CA ASN A 319 10.46 -41.21 -21.52
C ASN A 319 11.17 -40.10 -22.30
N PRO A 320 12.42 -40.39 -22.78
CA PRO A 320 13.20 -39.35 -23.48
C PRO A 320 12.73 -39.12 -24.94
N ASN A 321 12.08 -40.12 -25.56
CA ASN A 321 11.75 -40.11 -26.97
C ASN A 321 10.34 -39.66 -27.31
N ASP A 322 9.50 -39.53 -26.30
CA ASP A 322 8.11 -39.07 -26.46
C ASP A 322 7.66 -38.18 -25.28
N ASP A 323 6.49 -37.59 -25.37
CA ASP A 323 5.97 -36.72 -24.33
C ASP A 323 5.17 -37.48 -23.24
N THR A 324 5.27 -38.80 -23.20
CA THR A 324 4.49 -39.61 -22.26
C THR A 324 5.22 -39.86 -20.95
N GLY A 325 4.48 -40.23 -19.92
CA GLY A 325 5.01 -40.61 -18.65
C GLY A 325 5.26 -39.47 -17.68
N LEU A 326 6.02 -39.75 -16.63
CA LEU A 326 6.33 -38.86 -15.54
C LEU A 326 7.38 -37.83 -15.96
N TYR A 327 7.16 -36.59 -15.54
CA TYR A 327 8.21 -35.56 -15.48
C TYR A 327 8.33 -34.98 -14.07
N ILE A 328 9.55 -34.53 -13.77
CA ILE A 328 9.93 -33.82 -12.56
C ILE A 328 10.61 -32.53 -12.98
N ASP A 329 10.08 -31.40 -12.57
CA ASP A 329 10.67 -30.09 -12.85
C ASP A 329 10.97 -29.32 -11.56
N SER A 330 12.12 -28.67 -11.53
CA SER A 330 12.51 -27.85 -10.39
C SER A 330 13.23 -26.60 -10.83
N TRP A 331 13.06 -25.54 -10.08
CA TRP A 331 13.85 -24.32 -10.25
C TRP A 331 14.18 -23.67 -8.91
N LEU A 332 15.27 -22.92 -8.91
CA LEU A 332 15.74 -22.10 -7.81
C LEU A 332 16.05 -20.70 -8.35
N GLN A 333 15.53 -19.67 -7.70
CA GLN A 333 15.74 -18.27 -8.07
C GLN A 333 16.11 -17.44 -6.86
N TYR A 334 17.06 -16.52 -7.00
CA TYR A 334 17.24 -15.38 -6.13
C TYR A 334 16.59 -14.16 -6.75
N GLN A 335 15.81 -13.41 -5.95
CA GLN A 335 14.98 -12.30 -6.41
C GLN A 335 15.27 -11.06 -5.57
N TRP A 336 15.26 -9.88 -6.20
CA TRP A 336 15.41 -8.60 -5.51
C TRP A 336 14.51 -7.54 -6.14
N PHE A 337 13.85 -6.76 -5.26
CA PHE A 337 12.84 -5.79 -5.64
C PHE A 337 13.10 -4.44 -4.98
N LYS A 338 12.86 -3.37 -5.73
CA LYS A 338 12.66 -2.02 -5.23
C LYS A 338 11.16 -1.77 -5.12
N ASN A 339 10.72 -1.37 -3.94
CA ASN A 339 9.32 -1.10 -3.64
C ASN A 339 9.14 0.37 -3.31
N GLN A 340 7.98 0.90 -3.65
CA GLN A 340 7.55 2.24 -3.27
C GLN A 340 6.08 2.21 -2.86
N VAL A 341 5.76 2.93 -1.79
CA VAL A 341 4.39 3.26 -1.38
C VAL A 341 4.25 4.78 -1.44
N ILE A 342 3.22 5.23 -2.13
CA ILE A 342 2.95 6.65 -2.43
C ILE A 342 1.59 7.00 -1.87
N ASN A 343 1.55 7.98 -0.96
CA ASN A 343 0.33 8.66 -0.57
C ASN A 343 0.40 10.10 -1.12
N PRO A 344 -0.59 10.57 -1.91
CA PRO A 344 -0.59 11.93 -2.46
C PRO A 344 -0.55 13.04 -1.40
N ALA A 345 -0.99 12.75 -0.18
CA ALA A 345 -1.03 13.70 0.93
C ALA A 345 0.14 13.56 1.91
N SER A 346 1.14 12.72 1.61
CA SER A 346 2.27 12.44 2.50
C SER A 346 3.54 12.16 1.69
N SER A 347 4.67 11.98 2.36
CA SER A 347 5.94 11.59 1.74
C SER A 347 5.90 10.14 1.23
N ASN A 348 6.68 9.88 0.18
CA ASN A 348 6.81 8.53 -0.38
C ASN A 348 7.71 7.66 0.51
N ASP A 349 7.34 6.40 0.65
CA ASP A 349 8.17 5.38 1.30
C ASP A 349 8.83 4.48 0.26
N ASN A 350 10.14 4.28 0.38
CA ASN A 350 10.96 3.46 -0.51
C ASN A 350 11.70 2.39 0.29
N TYR A 351 11.52 1.14 -0.08
CA TYR A 351 12.15 0.01 0.61
C TYR A 351 12.50 -1.13 -0.35
N ARG A 352 13.19 -2.15 0.14
CA ARG A 352 13.64 -3.30 -0.65
C ARG A 352 13.10 -4.60 -0.12
N THR A 353 12.82 -5.53 -1.05
CA THR A 353 12.48 -6.93 -0.76
C THR A 353 13.44 -7.81 -1.54
N GLN A 354 13.96 -8.86 -0.91
CA GLN A 354 14.84 -9.82 -1.57
C GLN A 354 14.78 -11.19 -0.91
N GLY A 355 15.15 -12.22 -1.66
CA GLY A 355 15.24 -13.56 -1.11
C GLY A 355 15.23 -14.67 -2.14
N LEU A 356 15.03 -15.87 -1.64
CA LEU A 356 15.03 -17.11 -2.42
C LEU A 356 13.61 -17.60 -2.68
N SER A 357 13.43 -18.18 -3.85
CA SER A 357 12.24 -18.94 -4.24
C SER A 357 12.67 -20.23 -4.91
N THR A 358 12.00 -21.32 -4.60
CA THR A 358 12.22 -22.63 -5.23
C THR A 358 10.92 -23.33 -5.52
N SER A 359 10.90 -24.18 -6.52
CA SER A 359 9.74 -24.97 -6.95
C SER A 359 10.12 -26.42 -7.21
N LEU A 360 9.20 -27.30 -6.90
CA LEU A 360 9.16 -28.67 -7.37
C LEU A 360 7.80 -28.91 -8.02
N GLU A 361 7.80 -29.34 -9.28
CA GLU A 361 6.63 -29.70 -10.06
C GLU A 361 6.73 -31.16 -10.53
N LEU A 362 5.64 -31.89 -10.38
CA LEU A 362 5.45 -33.25 -10.85
C LEU A 362 4.25 -33.27 -11.79
N GLY A 363 4.35 -34.01 -12.88
CA GLY A 363 3.20 -34.26 -13.73
C GLY A 363 3.37 -35.56 -14.52
N TYR A 364 2.24 -36.07 -14.97
CA TYR A 364 2.21 -37.28 -15.78
C TYR A 364 1.46 -37.03 -17.08
N HIS A 365 2.13 -37.19 -18.20
CA HIS A 365 1.54 -36.98 -19.53
C HIS A 365 0.99 -38.30 -20.07
N LEU A 366 -0.34 -38.37 -20.23
CA LEU A 366 -1.06 -39.56 -20.67
C LEU A 366 -1.81 -39.29 -21.98
N PRO A 367 -1.42 -39.87 -23.11
CA PRO A 367 -2.23 -39.88 -24.33
C PRO A 367 -3.43 -40.81 -24.13
N LEU A 368 -4.64 -40.25 -24.29
CA LEU A 368 -5.88 -41.03 -24.13
C LEU A 368 -6.38 -41.62 -25.46
N VAL A 369 -6.37 -40.80 -26.51
CA VAL A 369 -6.87 -41.18 -27.81
C VAL A 369 -5.93 -40.64 -28.88
N GLN A 370 -5.55 -41.51 -29.83
CA GLN A 370 -4.79 -41.10 -31.02
C GLN A 370 -5.54 -41.54 -32.25
N TYR A 371 -5.65 -40.66 -33.22
CA TYR A 371 -6.29 -40.96 -34.50
C TYR A 371 -5.68 -40.10 -35.63
N THR A 372 -5.82 -40.58 -36.84
CA THR A 372 -5.34 -39.86 -38.04
C THR A 372 -6.48 -39.60 -38.99
N VAL A 373 -6.61 -38.33 -39.43
CA VAL A 373 -7.58 -37.92 -40.45
C VAL A 373 -6.81 -37.20 -41.55
N ALA A 374 -6.85 -37.75 -42.74
CA ALA A 374 -6.02 -37.30 -43.85
C ALA A 374 -4.54 -37.21 -43.45
N ASP A 375 -3.90 -36.05 -43.60
CA ASP A 375 -2.51 -35.79 -43.29
C ASP A 375 -2.27 -35.25 -41.87
N LEU A 376 -3.29 -35.37 -40.96
CA LEU A 376 -3.25 -34.88 -39.57
C LEU A 376 -3.31 -36.06 -38.60
N LYS A 377 -2.27 -36.20 -37.81
CA LYS A 377 -2.25 -37.07 -36.63
C LYS A 377 -2.67 -36.27 -35.39
N HIS A 378 -3.72 -36.68 -34.76
CA HIS A 378 -4.24 -36.10 -33.53
C HIS A 378 -3.94 -36.99 -32.33
N SER A 379 -3.59 -36.35 -31.19
CA SER A 379 -3.45 -37.00 -29.89
C SER A 379 -4.19 -36.16 -28.85
N PHE A 380 -5.22 -36.69 -28.25
CA PHE A 380 -5.86 -36.08 -27.10
C PHE A 380 -5.18 -36.56 -25.84
N ASN A 381 -4.67 -35.63 -25.03
CA ASN A 381 -3.86 -35.90 -23.88
C ASN A 381 -4.45 -35.30 -22.62
N ILE A 382 -4.23 -35.99 -21.49
CA ILE A 382 -4.50 -35.51 -20.15
C ILE A 382 -3.20 -35.49 -19.35
N GLN A 383 -2.99 -34.43 -18.55
CA GLN A 383 -1.78 -34.25 -17.78
C GLN A 383 -2.12 -33.75 -16.37
N PRO A 384 -2.32 -34.68 -15.40
CA PRO A 384 -2.37 -34.30 -14.00
C PRO A 384 -1.04 -33.69 -13.57
N GLN A 385 -1.11 -32.65 -12.72
CA GLN A 385 0.04 -31.84 -12.30
C GLN A 385 -0.07 -31.48 -10.82
N ALA A 386 1.05 -31.49 -10.13
CA ALA A 386 1.21 -30.97 -8.79
C ALA A 386 2.47 -30.11 -8.72
N GLN A 387 2.37 -28.94 -8.11
CA GLN A 387 3.52 -28.04 -7.92
C GLN A 387 3.54 -27.51 -6.50
N PHE A 388 4.71 -27.49 -5.90
CA PHE A 388 4.99 -26.88 -4.61
C PHE A 388 6.05 -25.81 -4.79
N ILE A 389 5.73 -24.58 -4.36
CA ILE A 389 6.65 -23.43 -4.40
C ILE A 389 6.89 -22.98 -2.97
N TRP A 390 8.16 -22.91 -2.57
CA TRP A 390 8.56 -22.28 -1.31
C TRP A 390 9.29 -20.97 -1.60
N GLN A 391 8.92 -19.92 -0.87
CA GLN A 391 9.48 -18.58 -1.05
C GLN A 391 9.77 -17.94 0.31
N LYS A 392 10.94 -17.33 0.41
CA LYS A 392 11.32 -16.47 1.54
C LYS A 392 11.83 -15.15 0.98
N LEU A 393 10.93 -14.19 0.84
CA LEU A 393 11.17 -12.86 0.31
C LEU A 393 11.05 -11.84 1.44
N ASN A 394 12.18 -11.42 1.98
CA ASN A 394 12.24 -10.56 3.15
C ASN A 394 12.19 -9.08 2.73
N SER A 395 11.15 -8.38 3.15
CA SER A 395 11.14 -6.93 3.28
C SER A 395 11.67 -6.59 4.67
N LYS A 396 12.77 -5.84 4.74
CA LYS A 396 13.27 -5.43 6.06
C LYS A 396 12.20 -4.61 6.77
N GLN A 397 11.99 -4.90 8.05
CA GLN A 397 11.21 -4.06 8.94
C GLN A 397 11.78 -2.64 8.91
N HIS A 398 10.94 -1.64 8.74
CA HIS A 398 11.34 -0.24 8.66
C HIS A 398 10.24 0.67 9.19
N ARG A 399 10.60 1.91 9.46
CA ARG A 399 9.63 2.96 9.78
C ARG A 399 9.27 3.72 8.51
N ASP A 400 7.99 3.92 8.31
CA ASP A 400 7.48 4.75 7.21
C ASP A 400 7.73 6.26 7.47
N PRO A 401 7.43 7.16 6.54
CA PRO A 401 7.62 8.60 6.73
C PRO A 401 6.87 9.19 7.94
N GLN A 402 5.79 8.54 8.41
CA GLN A 402 5.06 8.90 9.63
C GLN A 402 5.64 8.25 10.90
N GLN A 403 6.85 7.67 10.81
CA GLN A 403 7.54 6.96 11.87
C GLN A 403 6.83 5.70 12.38
N THR A 404 5.85 5.18 11.63
CA THR A 404 5.13 3.95 11.95
C THR A 404 5.93 2.72 11.54
N LEU A 405 6.06 1.77 12.44
CA LEU A 405 6.79 0.53 12.20
C LEU A 405 5.94 -0.45 11.37
N ILE A 406 6.46 -0.88 10.23
CA ILE A 406 5.78 -1.78 9.30
C ILE A 406 6.31 -3.21 9.46
N HIS A 407 5.43 -4.14 9.83
CA HIS A 407 5.69 -5.58 9.87
C HIS A 407 4.95 -6.29 8.76
N TYR A 408 5.62 -7.21 8.07
CA TYR A 408 5.04 -7.95 6.95
C TYR A 408 4.59 -9.36 7.34
N ILE A 409 3.39 -9.75 6.92
CA ILE A 409 2.83 -11.10 7.06
C ILE A 409 2.98 -11.83 5.72
N GLY A 410 3.48 -13.08 5.75
CA GLY A 410 3.60 -13.88 4.55
C GLY A 410 4.92 -13.73 3.78
N GLN A 411 5.95 -13.10 4.36
CA GLN A 411 7.30 -12.99 3.75
C GLN A 411 7.93 -14.37 3.46
N GLN A 412 7.69 -15.33 4.32
CA GLN A 412 7.96 -16.74 4.07
C GLN A 412 6.63 -17.43 3.87
N ASN A 413 6.39 -17.92 2.67
CA ASN A 413 5.14 -18.55 2.28
C ASN A 413 5.39 -19.75 1.37
N THR A 414 4.40 -20.64 1.29
CA THR A 414 4.38 -21.74 0.34
C THR A 414 3.11 -21.66 -0.50
N GLN A 415 3.22 -22.08 -1.75
CA GLN A 415 2.08 -22.24 -2.65
C GLN A 415 2.05 -23.68 -3.13
N THR A 416 0.92 -24.34 -2.97
CA THR A 416 0.63 -25.64 -3.57
C THR A 416 -0.35 -25.45 -4.71
N ARG A 417 -0.09 -26.08 -5.85
CA ARG A 417 -0.98 -26.14 -7.01
C ARG A 417 -1.27 -27.61 -7.33
N LEU A 418 -2.53 -27.93 -7.48
CA LEU A 418 -3.00 -29.20 -7.99
C LEU A 418 -3.89 -28.93 -9.20
N GLY A 419 -3.66 -29.61 -10.29
CA GLY A 419 -4.40 -29.35 -11.51
C GLY A 419 -4.33 -30.43 -12.55
N VAL A 420 -5.11 -30.22 -13.59
CA VAL A 420 -5.16 -31.10 -14.76
C VAL A 420 -5.15 -30.23 -16.01
N ARG A 421 -4.28 -30.60 -16.96
CA ARG A 421 -4.24 -30.02 -18.30
C ARG A 421 -4.78 -31.00 -19.31
N PHE A 422 -5.63 -30.53 -20.19
CA PHE A 422 -6.16 -31.20 -21.36
C PHE A 422 -5.54 -30.56 -22.61
N SER A 423 -5.08 -31.34 -23.54
CA SER A 423 -4.53 -30.83 -24.80
C SER A 423 -4.85 -31.72 -25.99
N LEU A 424 -4.99 -31.10 -27.14
CA LEU A 424 -5.13 -31.77 -28.44
C LEU A 424 -3.91 -31.46 -29.28
N ASP A 425 -2.99 -32.42 -29.38
CA ASP A 425 -1.83 -32.32 -30.26
C ASP A 425 -2.22 -32.70 -31.69
N SER A 426 -2.11 -31.77 -32.63
CA SER A 426 -2.41 -31.97 -34.04
C SER A 426 -1.13 -31.79 -34.87
N HIS A 427 -0.61 -32.89 -35.37
CA HIS A 427 0.65 -32.91 -36.13
C HIS A 427 0.36 -33.13 -37.61
N PHE A 428 0.90 -32.25 -38.48
CA PHE A 428 0.81 -32.34 -39.91
C PHE A 428 1.90 -33.30 -40.43
N LEU A 429 1.52 -34.48 -40.97
CA LEU A 429 2.44 -35.56 -41.31
C LEU A 429 3.46 -35.19 -42.38
N ASN A 430 3.08 -34.28 -43.30
CA ASN A 430 3.90 -33.84 -44.41
C ASN A 430 4.73 -32.58 -44.12
N THR A 431 4.65 -32.07 -42.89
CA THR A 431 5.35 -30.86 -42.45
C THR A 431 5.89 -31.03 -41.03
N GLN A 432 6.71 -30.09 -40.63
CA GLN A 432 7.18 -30.04 -39.23
C GLN A 432 6.38 -29.02 -38.42
N TRP A 433 5.10 -28.88 -38.75
CA TRP A 433 4.19 -28.01 -38.03
C TRP A 433 3.32 -28.83 -37.10
N ASN A 434 3.10 -28.26 -35.93
CA ASN A 434 2.11 -28.81 -35.04
C ASN A 434 1.32 -27.68 -34.37
N LEU A 435 0.13 -28.01 -33.92
CA LEU A 435 -0.79 -27.14 -33.22
C LEU A 435 -1.32 -27.87 -31.97
N LYS A 436 -1.18 -27.23 -30.81
CA LYS A 436 -1.58 -27.78 -29.52
C LYS A 436 -2.46 -26.80 -28.75
N PRO A 437 -3.77 -26.71 -29.00
CA PRO A 437 -4.67 -26.06 -28.08
C PRO A 437 -4.72 -26.81 -26.75
N TYR A 438 -4.89 -26.09 -25.65
CA TYR A 438 -4.95 -26.67 -24.33
C TYR A 438 -5.83 -25.87 -23.37
N PHE A 439 -6.30 -26.58 -22.35
CA PHE A 439 -7.08 -26.01 -21.25
C PHE A 439 -6.61 -26.62 -19.95
N GLU A 440 -6.50 -25.80 -18.89
CA GLU A 440 -6.11 -26.25 -17.56
C GLU A 440 -7.12 -25.79 -16.52
N VAL A 441 -7.34 -26.64 -15.52
CA VAL A 441 -8.04 -26.30 -14.30
C VAL A 441 -7.11 -26.60 -13.13
N ASN A 442 -6.91 -25.61 -12.27
CA ASN A 442 -6.02 -25.72 -11.13
C ASN A 442 -6.69 -25.21 -9.86
N TRP A 443 -6.33 -25.81 -8.74
CA TRP A 443 -6.54 -25.29 -7.40
C TRP A 443 -5.20 -24.86 -6.83
N LEU A 444 -5.16 -23.64 -6.28
CA LEU A 444 -3.96 -23.08 -5.66
C LEU A 444 -4.23 -22.77 -4.20
N HIS A 445 -3.27 -23.09 -3.35
CA HIS A 445 -3.32 -22.82 -1.92
C HIS A 445 -2.04 -22.16 -1.44
N HIS A 446 -2.17 -21.00 -0.80
CA HIS A 446 -1.09 -20.34 -0.07
C HIS A 446 -1.20 -20.67 1.42
N ALA A 447 -0.10 -21.08 2.06
CA ALA A 447 -0.14 -21.46 3.47
C ALA A 447 -0.42 -20.27 4.40
N LYS A 448 0.05 -19.07 4.03
CA LYS A 448 -0.14 -17.84 4.80
C LYS A 448 -0.83 -16.79 3.97
N ASP A 449 -1.54 -15.89 4.65
CA ASP A 449 -2.07 -14.68 4.07
C ASP A 449 -0.94 -13.69 3.75
N TYR A 450 -1.19 -12.76 2.82
CA TYR A 450 -0.30 -11.65 2.50
C TYR A 450 -0.85 -10.38 3.11
N GLY A 451 -0.10 -9.80 4.03
CA GLY A 451 -0.59 -8.65 4.78
C GLY A 451 0.50 -7.89 5.50
N ILE A 452 0.07 -6.99 6.35
CA ILE A 452 0.92 -6.26 7.28
C ILE A 452 0.31 -6.21 8.68
N THR A 453 1.17 -6.01 9.66
CA THR A 453 0.79 -5.63 11.02
C THR A 453 1.41 -4.28 11.32
N ILE A 454 0.60 -3.36 11.80
CA ILE A 454 1.02 -2.07 12.35
C ILE A 454 0.53 -2.02 13.78
N ASN A 455 1.46 -1.96 14.72
CA ASN A 455 1.19 -2.21 16.11
C ASN A 455 0.42 -3.56 16.21
N ASP A 456 -0.68 -3.67 16.91
CA ASP A 456 -1.44 -4.92 17.00
C ASP A 456 -2.54 -5.06 15.92
N VAL A 457 -2.62 -4.10 14.99
CA VAL A 457 -3.61 -4.12 13.91
C VAL A 457 -3.12 -4.96 12.75
N VAL A 458 -3.73 -6.13 12.59
CA VAL A 458 -3.48 -7.07 11.48
C VAL A 458 -4.43 -6.79 10.33
N ASN A 459 -3.88 -6.55 9.14
CA ASN A 459 -4.66 -6.40 7.91
C ASN A 459 -4.01 -7.17 6.76
N HIS A 460 -4.81 -7.95 6.00
CA HIS A 460 -4.32 -8.80 4.92
C HIS A 460 -5.26 -8.78 3.71
N ILE A 461 -4.74 -9.27 2.59
CA ILE A 461 -5.51 -9.41 1.34
C ILE A 461 -6.49 -10.57 1.50
N GLU A 462 -7.77 -10.27 1.36
CA GLU A 462 -8.82 -11.28 1.40
C GLU A 462 -8.88 -12.11 0.11
N GLY A 463 -9.15 -13.40 0.26
CA GLY A 463 -9.40 -14.31 -0.85
C GLY A 463 -8.16 -14.78 -1.62
N ALA A 464 -6.96 -14.30 -1.29
CA ALA A 464 -5.73 -14.72 -1.96
C ALA A 464 -5.22 -16.10 -1.53
N LYS A 465 -5.71 -16.64 -0.43
CA LYS A 465 -5.21 -17.90 0.17
C LYS A 465 -5.60 -19.16 -0.59
N GLN A 466 -6.81 -19.18 -1.14
CA GLN A 466 -7.33 -20.28 -1.94
C GLN A 466 -7.91 -19.77 -3.24
N LEU A 467 -7.36 -20.23 -4.35
CA LEU A 467 -7.73 -19.78 -5.67
C LEU A 467 -8.12 -20.96 -6.57
N PHE A 468 -9.14 -20.74 -7.37
CA PHE A 468 -9.42 -21.55 -8.55
C PHE A 468 -8.87 -20.85 -9.78
N GLU A 469 -8.20 -21.58 -10.64
CA GLU A 469 -7.56 -21.07 -11.84
C GLU A 469 -8.03 -21.84 -13.07
N TYR A 470 -8.35 -21.09 -14.11
CA TYR A 470 -8.59 -21.57 -15.46
C TYR A 470 -7.55 -20.96 -16.38
N LYS A 471 -6.88 -21.82 -17.17
CA LYS A 471 -5.90 -21.40 -18.16
C LYS A 471 -6.28 -21.98 -19.51
N ALA A 472 -6.35 -21.18 -20.55
CA ALA A 472 -6.59 -21.62 -21.91
C ALA A 472 -5.55 -21.02 -22.83
N GLY A 473 -5.06 -21.81 -23.78
CA GLY A 473 -4.00 -21.37 -24.66
C GLY A 473 -3.79 -22.27 -25.87
N ILE A 474 -2.83 -21.85 -26.65
CA ILE A 474 -2.37 -22.55 -27.84
C ILE A 474 -0.84 -22.54 -27.85
N ALA A 475 -0.25 -23.69 -28.15
CA ALA A 475 1.16 -23.82 -28.46
C ALA A 475 1.31 -24.32 -29.90
N SER A 476 2.36 -23.89 -30.57
CA SER A 476 2.64 -24.30 -31.94
C SER A 476 4.13 -24.41 -32.16
N GLN A 477 4.52 -25.33 -33.02
CA GLN A 477 5.88 -25.43 -33.53
C GLN A 477 5.88 -25.17 -35.04
N PHE A 478 6.79 -24.31 -35.47
CA PHE A 478 7.02 -23.95 -36.85
C PHE A 478 8.41 -24.43 -37.29
N GLY A 479 8.45 -25.50 -38.09
CA GLY A 479 9.69 -26.13 -38.48
C GLY A 479 10.42 -26.75 -37.28
N ARG A 480 11.77 -26.90 -37.40
CA ARG A 480 12.61 -27.52 -36.35
C ARG A 480 13.01 -26.56 -35.23
N HIS A 481 12.99 -25.24 -35.48
CA HIS A 481 13.74 -24.29 -34.67
C HIS A 481 12.86 -23.35 -33.84
N LEU A 482 11.59 -23.10 -34.18
CA LEU A 482 10.76 -22.12 -33.52
C LEU A 482 9.53 -22.75 -32.89
N ARG A 483 9.34 -22.47 -31.62
CA ARG A 483 8.11 -22.74 -30.88
C ARG A 483 7.53 -21.44 -30.34
N PHE A 484 6.21 -21.41 -30.26
CA PHE A 484 5.44 -20.26 -29.79
C PHE A 484 4.32 -20.77 -28.89
N TRP A 485 3.98 -20.00 -27.88
CA TRP A 485 2.75 -20.19 -27.09
C TRP A 485 2.11 -18.88 -26.73
N LEU A 486 0.80 -18.92 -26.60
CA LEU A 486 -0.04 -17.83 -26.16
C LEU A 486 -1.12 -18.41 -25.26
N ASP A 487 -1.29 -17.86 -24.06
CA ASP A 487 -2.35 -18.27 -23.13
C ASP A 487 -2.91 -17.12 -22.31
N THR A 488 -4.13 -17.34 -21.84
CA THR A 488 -4.77 -16.50 -20.84
C THR A 488 -5.06 -17.33 -19.59
N THR A 489 -4.84 -16.71 -18.43
CA THR A 489 -5.05 -17.31 -17.12
C THR A 489 -6.00 -16.44 -16.31
N HIS A 490 -7.00 -17.07 -15.67
CA HIS A 490 -7.97 -16.42 -14.82
C HIS A 490 -8.01 -17.10 -13.46
N GLN A 491 -7.64 -16.35 -12.42
CA GLN A 491 -7.74 -16.83 -11.03
C GLN A 491 -8.88 -16.13 -10.31
N ARG A 492 -9.59 -16.89 -9.48
CA ARG A 492 -10.71 -16.43 -8.66
C ARG A 492 -10.55 -16.94 -7.23
N GLY A 493 -10.67 -16.04 -6.28
CA GLY A 493 -10.70 -16.33 -4.85
C GLY A 493 -11.98 -15.81 -4.20
N LYS A 494 -12.08 -16.02 -2.89
CA LYS A 494 -13.16 -15.43 -2.07
C LYS A 494 -13.09 -13.91 -2.09
N GLN A 495 -14.13 -13.24 -1.59
CA GLN A 495 -14.20 -11.78 -1.40
C GLN A 495 -13.80 -10.97 -2.65
N GLN A 496 -14.25 -11.44 -3.83
CA GLN A 496 -14.03 -10.80 -5.13
C GLN A 496 -12.54 -10.73 -5.57
N PHE A 497 -11.66 -11.53 -4.99
CA PHE A 497 -10.29 -11.64 -5.47
C PHE A 497 -10.27 -12.13 -6.93
N LYS A 498 -9.56 -11.39 -7.79
CA LYS A 498 -9.42 -11.69 -9.22
C LYS A 498 -8.00 -11.42 -9.66
N ASP A 499 -7.43 -12.36 -10.41
CA ASP A 499 -6.16 -12.19 -11.09
C ASP A 499 -6.28 -12.73 -12.52
N ASN A 500 -5.92 -11.91 -13.49
CA ASN A 500 -5.97 -12.27 -14.91
C ASN A 500 -4.61 -12.01 -15.53
N GLN A 501 -4.18 -12.90 -16.43
CA GLN A 501 -2.91 -12.81 -17.11
C GLN A 501 -3.06 -13.16 -18.58
N LEU A 502 -2.27 -12.50 -19.42
CA LEU A 502 -1.96 -12.88 -20.79
C LEU A 502 -0.47 -13.23 -20.80
N ASN A 503 -0.14 -14.39 -21.33
CA ASN A 503 1.23 -14.90 -21.45
C ASN A 503 1.55 -15.22 -22.89
N VAL A 504 2.66 -14.72 -23.38
CA VAL A 504 3.20 -15.03 -24.70
C VAL A 504 4.66 -15.45 -24.59
N GLY A 505 5.06 -16.48 -25.29
CA GLY A 505 6.45 -16.90 -25.27
C GLY A 505 6.92 -17.57 -26.55
N PHE A 506 8.22 -17.60 -26.67
CA PHE A 506 8.95 -18.19 -27.79
C PHE A 506 10.09 -19.05 -27.28
N ASN A 507 10.34 -20.10 -28.02
CA ASN A 507 11.48 -20.99 -27.77
C ASN A 507 12.20 -21.21 -29.10
N ILE A 508 13.50 -20.98 -29.14
CA ILE A 508 14.36 -21.13 -30.30
C ILE A 508 15.35 -22.26 -30.03
N LEU A 509 15.40 -23.24 -30.92
CA LEU A 509 16.33 -24.35 -30.90
C LEU A 509 17.45 -24.09 -31.90
N PHE A 510 18.71 -24.30 -31.52
CA PHE A 510 19.89 -24.11 -32.41
C PHE A 510 21.06 -25.04 -32.03
#